data_76a6a3160218b9c660e93f23db50dbb2
#
_entry.id   76a6a3160218b9c660e93f23db50dbb2
#
_cell.length_a   1.000
_cell.length_b   1.000
_cell.length_c   1.000
_cell.angle_alpha   90.00
_cell.angle_beta   90.00
_cell.angle_gamma   90.00
#
_symmetry.space_group_name_H-M   'P 1'
#
loop_
_entity.id
_entity.type
_entity.pdbx_description
1 polymer ?
#
loop_
_entity_poly.entity_id
_entity_poly.type
_entity_poly.pdbx_seq_one_letter_code
_entity_poly.pdbx_strand_id
1 'polypeptide(L)'
;HPDLAPAAKLITNLIEKGDRALNAILPWECRTSENERRYDAALLYLIYPLNVVNKQQDETILSDVKAALTGEYAIALYPYDSFLRRDFQDLDKSNHTAKYTGRQQWLKEHDRAVKRGEEAQWCIFDPIISAIYGDWYQESKDPEYLKLQTLHLNRALGQITGEGNTVSAGAGNNEPVDIPAYRCPELYYIQHNEYTPNVSTPLLWTQAILCIALKLMERSLGQAL
;
A
#
# COMPACT_ATOMS: atom_id res chain seq x y z
N HIS A 1 15.00 -42.28 2.08
CA HIS A 1 14.26 -41.04 2.32
C HIS A 1 12.88 -41.38 2.85
N PRO A 2 12.32 -40.68 3.86
CA PRO A 2 10.95 -40.88 4.28
C PRO A 2 10.02 -40.66 3.10
N ASP A 3 8.91 -41.41 3.06
CA ASP A 3 7.88 -41.22 2.04
C ASP A 3 7.27 -39.82 2.16
N LEU A 4 7.53 -38.96 1.19
CA LEU A 4 7.05 -37.56 1.13
C LEU A 4 5.66 -37.43 0.47
N ALA A 5 5.09 -38.52 -0.05
CA ALA A 5 3.81 -38.49 -0.75
C ALA A 5 2.64 -37.97 0.12
N PRO A 6 2.51 -38.34 1.42
CA PRO A 6 1.46 -37.78 2.28
C PRO A 6 1.60 -36.27 2.49
N ALA A 7 2.84 -35.77 2.65
CA ALA A 7 3.09 -34.35 2.82
C ALA A 7 2.77 -33.57 1.52
N ALA A 8 3.19 -34.08 0.36
CA ALA A 8 2.88 -33.48 -0.93
C ALA A 8 1.36 -33.38 -1.16
N LYS A 9 0.61 -34.45 -0.87
CA LYS A 9 -0.86 -34.47 -0.96
C LYS A 9 -1.52 -33.44 -0.06
N LEU A 10 -1.02 -33.30 1.18
CA LEU A 10 -1.51 -32.28 2.12
C LEU A 10 -1.27 -30.86 1.58
N ILE A 11 -0.06 -30.58 1.09
CA ILE A 11 0.29 -29.26 0.53
C ILE A 11 -0.60 -28.95 -0.66
N THR A 12 -0.78 -29.86 -1.62
CA THR A 12 -1.68 -29.66 -2.76
C THR A 12 -3.10 -29.32 -2.30
N ASN A 13 -3.64 -30.05 -1.33
CA ASN A 13 -4.98 -29.79 -0.80
C ASN A 13 -5.09 -28.40 -0.12
N LEU A 14 -4.04 -27.96 0.58
CA LEU A 14 -3.99 -26.62 1.19
C LEU A 14 -3.94 -25.52 0.16
N ILE A 15 -3.14 -25.69 -0.92
CA ILE A 15 -3.09 -24.76 -2.05
C ILE A 15 -4.48 -24.62 -2.69
N GLU A 16 -5.12 -25.73 -3.05
CA GLU A 16 -6.47 -25.70 -3.64
C GLU A 16 -7.51 -25.02 -2.74
N LYS A 17 -7.40 -25.18 -1.42
CA LYS A 17 -8.28 -24.48 -0.46
C LYS A 17 -7.98 -22.98 -0.42
N GLY A 18 -6.72 -22.60 -0.46
CA GLY A 18 -6.28 -21.19 -0.55
C GLY A 18 -6.81 -20.52 -1.79
N ASP A 19 -6.62 -21.14 -2.96
CA ASP A 19 -7.11 -20.62 -4.24
C ASP A 19 -8.63 -20.43 -4.24
N ARG A 20 -9.38 -21.42 -3.71
CA ARG A 20 -10.84 -21.28 -3.57
C ARG A 20 -11.24 -20.13 -2.66
N ALA A 21 -10.52 -19.92 -1.55
CA ALA A 21 -10.79 -18.83 -0.63
C ALA A 21 -10.50 -17.46 -1.28
N LEU A 22 -9.36 -17.30 -1.97
CA LEU A 22 -9.01 -16.07 -2.70
C LEU A 22 -10.06 -15.78 -3.78
N ASN A 23 -10.42 -16.75 -4.61
CA ASN A 23 -11.42 -16.58 -5.67
C ASN A 23 -12.83 -16.23 -5.13
N ALA A 24 -13.16 -16.66 -3.93
CA ALA A 24 -14.46 -16.37 -3.32
C ALA A 24 -14.55 -14.94 -2.75
N ILE A 25 -13.43 -14.32 -2.39
CA ILE A 25 -13.41 -13.03 -1.70
C ILE A 25 -12.95 -11.87 -2.59
N LEU A 26 -11.96 -12.09 -3.47
CA LEU A 26 -11.41 -11.02 -4.30
C LEU A 26 -12.47 -10.41 -5.24
N PRO A 27 -12.42 -9.09 -5.49
CA PRO A 27 -11.38 -8.13 -5.11
C PRO A 27 -11.59 -7.46 -3.72
N TRP A 28 -12.32 -8.08 -2.83
CA TRP A 28 -12.52 -7.58 -1.48
C TRP A 28 -11.37 -8.03 -0.58
N GLU A 29 -10.81 -7.12 0.21
CA GLU A 29 -9.88 -7.49 1.28
C GLU A 29 -10.59 -8.24 2.39
N CYS A 30 -11.79 -7.75 2.76
CA CYS A 30 -12.62 -8.35 3.78
C CYS A 30 -14.09 -8.25 3.37
N ARG A 31 -14.83 -9.37 3.46
CA ARG A 31 -16.26 -9.40 3.20
C ARG A 31 -16.95 -10.38 4.14
N THR A 32 -17.50 -9.83 5.22
CA THR A 32 -18.30 -10.57 6.20
C THR A 32 -19.67 -9.90 6.36
N SER A 33 -20.54 -10.49 7.20
CA SER A 33 -21.81 -9.85 7.58
C SER A 33 -21.63 -8.49 8.26
N GLU A 34 -20.47 -8.25 8.85
CA GLU A 34 -20.18 -7.06 9.65
C GLU A 34 -19.15 -6.13 9.04
N ASN A 35 -18.22 -6.66 8.23
CA ASN A 35 -17.14 -5.91 7.63
C ASN A 35 -17.12 -6.09 6.11
N GLU A 36 -17.10 -5.00 5.38
CA GLU A 36 -16.93 -4.99 3.92
C GLU A 36 -15.87 -3.95 3.56
N ARG A 37 -14.68 -4.41 3.14
CA ARG A 37 -13.62 -3.54 2.65
C ARG A 37 -13.14 -4.06 1.30
N ARG A 38 -13.45 -3.30 0.25
CA ARG A 38 -13.05 -3.64 -1.11
C ARG A 38 -11.67 -3.07 -1.43
N TYR A 39 -11.49 -1.79 -1.14
CA TYR A 39 -10.27 -1.07 -1.52
C TYR A 39 -9.28 -1.13 -0.35
N ASP A 40 -8.17 -1.84 -0.57
CA ASP A 40 -7.07 -1.92 0.37
C ASP A 40 -5.76 -2.10 -0.39
N ALA A 41 -4.80 -1.22 -0.16
CA ALA A 41 -3.52 -1.24 -0.86
C ALA A 41 -2.67 -2.47 -0.49
N ALA A 42 -2.91 -3.13 0.64
CA ALA A 42 -2.24 -4.36 1.01
C ALA A 42 -2.52 -5.51 0.02
N LEU A 43 -3.64 -5.46 -0.73
CA LEU A 43 -3.92 -6.43 -1.79
C LEU A 43 -2.87 -6.45 -2.91
N LEU A 44 -2.11 -5.37 -3.10
CA LEU A 44 -0.98 -5.34 -4.05
C LEU A 44 0.06 -6.41 -3.78
N TYR A 45 0.21 -6.84 -2.52
CA TYR A 45 1.13 -7.92 -2.15
C TYR A 45 0.73 -9.28 -2.72
N LEU A 46 -0.55 -9.51 -3.02
CA LEU A 46 -1.00 -10.73 -3.69
C LEU A 46 -0.47 -10.81 -5.13
N ILE A 47 -0.26 -9.64 -5.77
CA ILE A 47 0.32 -9.52 -7.11
C ILE A 47 1.85 -9.67 -6.99
N TYR A 48 2.49 -8.78 -6.22
CA TYR A 48 3.93 -8.76 -6.04
C TYR A 48 4.30 -8.54 -4.56
N PRO A 49 5.16 -9.36 -3.96
CA PRO A 49 5.93 -10.45 -4.57
C PRO A 49 5.27 -11.83 -4.47
N LEU A 50 4.05 -11.98 -3.95
CA LEU A 50 3.47 -13.29 -3.66
C LEU A 50 3.05 -14.05 -4.92
N ASN A 51 2.62 -13.35 -5.98
CA ASN A 51 2.19 -13.93 -7.27
C ASN A 51 1.19 -15.09 -7.08
N VAL A 52 0.13 -14.84 -6.29
CA VAL A 52 -0.87 -15.85 -5.92
C VAL A 52 -2.25 -15.58 -6.54
N VAL A 53 -2.35 -14.61 -7.43
CA VAL A 53 -3.58 -14.22 -8.12
C VAL A 53 -3.38 -14.30 -9.65
N ASN A 54 -4.47 -14.43 -10.40
CA ASN A 54 -4.40 -14.48 -11.85
C ASN A 54 -4.41 -13.06 -12.46
N LYS A 55 -4.06 -12.94 -13.75
CA LYS A 55 -3.92 -11.65 -14.43
C LYS A 55 -5.16 -10.77 -14.36
N GLN A 56 -6.37 -11.31 -14.46
CA GLN A 56 -7.61 -10.55 -14.34
C GLN A 56 -7.80 -9.97 -12.92
N GLN A 57 -7.43 -10.75 -11.90
CA GLN A 57 -7.45 -10.31 -10.51
C GLN A 57 -6.39 -9.23 -10.27
N ASP A 58 -5.17 -9.41 -10.80
CA ASP A 58 -4.10 -8.42 -10.77
C ASP A 58 -4.58 -7.06 -11.28
N GLU A 59 -5.13 -7.04 -12.49
CA GLU A 59 -5.62 -5.83 -13.14
C GLU A 59 -6.75 -5.16 -12.35
N THR A 60 -7.65 -5.96 -11.79
CA THR A 60 -8.75 -5.46 -10.97
C THR A 60 -8.23 -4.82 -9.68
N ILE A 61 -7.37 -5.52 -8.94
CA ILE A 61 -6.77 -5.00 -7.69
C ILE A 61 -6.00 -3.72 -7.96
N LEU A 62 -5.13 -3.73 -8.97
CA LEU A 62 -4.32 -2.57 -9.31
C LEU A 62 -5.16 -1.36 -9.76
N SER A 63 -6.20 -1.61 -10.55
CA SER A 63 -7.15 -0.57 -10.97
C SER A 63 -7.92 0.01 -9.78
N ASP A 64 -8.42 -0.84 -8.89
CA ASP A 64 -9.15 -0.44 -7.69
C ASP A 64 -8.26 0.41 -6.76
N VAL A 65 -7.02 -0.01 -6.50
CA VAL A 65 -6.06 0.74 -5.67
C VAL A 65 -5.75 2.09 -6.32
N LYS A 66 -5.43 2.13 -7.60
CA LYS A 66 -5.10 3.38 -8.30
C LYS A 66 -6.28 4.36 -8.32
N ALA A 67 -7.49 3.88 -8.56
CA ALA A 67 -8.67 4.73 -8.65
C ALA A 67 -9.16 5.24 -7.30
N ALA A 68 -9.06 4.42 -6.25
CA ALA A 68 -9.65 4.73 -4.95
C ALA A 68 -8.67 5.29 -3.92
N LEU A 69 -7.37 4.97 -4.02
CA LEU A 69 -6.40 5.19 -2.94
C LEU A 69 -5.22 6.08 -3.33
N THR A 70 -5.07 6.45 -4.62
CA THR A 70 -3.98 7.35 -5.03
C THR A 70 -4.18 8.74 -4.43
N GLY A 71 -3.23 9.17 -3.63
CA GLY A 71 -3.15 10.49 -3.06
C GLY A 71 -2.13 11.38 -3.77
N GLU A 72 -1.97 12.60 -3.26
CA GLU A 72 -1.05 13.59 -3.80
C GLU A 72 0.41 13.14 -3.67
N TYR A 73 0.79 12.62 -2.50
CA TYR A 73 2.16 12.19 -2.19
C TYR A 73 2.38 10.70 -2.46
N ALA A 74 1.48 9.84 -1.97
CA ALA A 74 1.61 8.39 -2.05
C ALA A 74 0.23 7.72 -2.16
N ILE A 75 0.09 6.52 -1.64
CA ILE A 75 -1.12 5.70 -1.70
C ILE A 75 -1.71 5.55 -0.29
N ALA A 76 -2.98 5.87 -0.09
CA ALA A 76 -3.68 5.57 1.16
C ALA A 76 -3.81 4.05 1.36
N LEU A 77 -3.83 3.58 2.62
CA LEU A 77 -3.97 2.15 2.90
C LEU A 77 -5.37 1.65 2.51
N TYR A 78 -6.40 2.32 3.00
CA TYR A 78 -7.81 2.10 2.61
C TYR A 78 -8.62 3.38 2.84
N PRO A 79 -9.79 3.53 2.20
CA PRO A 79 -10.60 4.73 2.38
C PRO A 79 -11.03 4.91 3.84
N TYR A 80 -10.98 6.14 4.32
CA TYR A 80 -11.30 6.51 5.71
C TYR A 80 -10.37 5.88 6.76
N ASP A 81 -9.13 5.52 6.38
CA ASP A 81 -8.13 5.16 7.37
C ASP A 81 -7.92 6.32 8.36
N SER A 82 -8.13 6.05 9.64
CA SER A 82 -7.95 7.07 10.69
C SER A 82 -6.51 7.19 11.17
N PHE A 83 -5.64 6.23 10.85
CA PHE A 83 -4.28 6.22 11.35
C PHE A 83 -3.49 7.41 10.81
N LEU A 84 -3.01 8.27 11.72
CA LEU A 84 -2.28 9.50 11.40
C LEU A 84 -2.96 10.39 10.34
N ARG A 85 -4.28 10.34 10.24
CA ARG A 85 -5.01 11.35 9.48
C ARG A 85 -4.91 12.72 10.15
N ARG A 86 -5.33 13.78 9.46
CA ARG A 86 -5.50 15.09 10.08
C ARG A 86 -6.32 14.96 11.37
N ASP A 87 -5.84 15.56 12.45
CA ASP A 87 -6.49 15.57 13.76
C ASP A 87 -6.71 14.18 14.41
N PHE A 88 -5.88 13.18 14.01
CA PHE A 88 -5.98 11.81 14.55
C PHE A 88 -5.98 11.78 16.09
N GLN A 89 -5.21 12.65 16.74
CA GLN A 89 -5.11 12.72 18.20
C GLN A 89 -6.39 13.25 18.85
N ASP A 90 -7.15 14.10 18.14
CA ASP A 90 -8.38 14.71 18.61
C ASP A 90 -9.61 13.85 18.27
N LEU A 91 -9.41 12.77 17.49
CA LEU A 91 -10.50 11.86 17.18
C LEU A 91 -10.89 11.03 18.39
N ASP A 92 -12.21 10.99 18.66
CA ASP A 92 -12.76 10.01 19.58
C ASP A 92 -12.35 8.58 19.15
N LYS A 93 -11.95 7.74 20.12
CA LYS A 93 -11.57 6.35 19.88
C LYS A 93 -12.63 5.53 19.17
N SER A 94 -13.90 5.90 19.27
CA SER A 94 -15.02 5.29 18.54
C SER A 94 -14.92 5.53 17.02
N ASN A 95 -14.22 6.58 16.58
CA ASN A 95 -14.02 6.93 15.18
C ASN A 95 -12.74 6.33 14.58
N HIS A 96 -11.95 5.57 15.35
CA HIS A 96 -10.79 4.88 14.83
C HIS A 96 -11.21 3.71 13.93
N THR A 97 -10.59 3.59 12.78
CA THR A 97 -10.96 2.64 11.72
C THR A 97 -10.65 1.17 12.01
N ALA A 98 -10.11 0.85 13.18
CA ALA A 98 -10.01 -0.54 13.62
C ALA A 98 -11.35 -1.30 13.59
N LYS A 99 -12.48 -0.55 13.51
CA LYS A 99 -13.84 -1.08 13.37
C LYS A 99 -14.49 -0.73 12.02
N TYR A 100 -13.70 -0.44 11.00
CA TYR A 100 -14.22 -0.11 9.67
C TYR A 100 -15.10 -1.25 9.13
N THR A 101 -16.32 -0.94 8.75
CA THR A 101 -17.28 -1.92 8.22
C THR A 101 -17.58 -1.74 6.73
N GLY A 102 -17.21 -0.62 6.11
CA GLY A 102 -17.52 -0.30 4.72
C GLY A 102 -19.01 -0.11 4.40
N ARG A 103 -19.89 -0.29 5.38
CA ARG A 103 -21.34 -0.19 5.18
C ARG A 103 -21.78 1.26 5.03
N GLN A 104 -22.76 1.49 4.17
CA GLN A 104 -23.27 2.84 3.90
C GLN A 104 -23.70 3.60 5.17
N GLN A 105 -24.27 2.91 6.16
CA GLN A 105 -24.67 3.53 7.41
C GLN A 105 -23.45 3.97 8.21
N TRP A 106 -22.43 3.10 8.34
CA TRP A 106 -21.19 3.41 9.01
C TRP A 106 -20.49 4.60 8.32
N LEU A 107 -20.40 4.58 6.99
CA LEU A 107 -19.81 5.66 6.20
C LEU A 107 -20.54 6.99 6.46
N LYS A 108 -21.86 7.02 6.48
CA LYS A 108 -22.65 8.24 6.77
C LYS A 108 -22.40 8.78 8.19
N GLU A 109 -22.27 7.90 9.16
CA GLU A 109 -22.02 8.27 10.56
C GLU A 109 -20.59 8.80 10.74
N HIS A 110 -19.60 8.21 10.02
CA HIS A 110 -18.19 8.55 10.15
C HIS A 110 -17.69 9.61 9.15
N ASP A 111 -18.43 9.89 8.08
CA ASP A 111 -18.07 10.90 7.06
C ASP A 111 -17.93 12.32 7.63
N ARG A 112 -18.53 12.58 8.80
CA ARG A 112 -18.38 13.83 9.52
C ARG A 112 -17.11 13.93 10.33
N ALA A 113 -16.60 12.80 10.82
CA ALA A 113 -15.42 12.71 11.69
C ALA A 113 -14.16 12.33 10.92
N VAL A 114 -14.30 11.49 9.89
CA VAL A 114 -13.20 10.97 9.09
C VAL A 114 -13.49 11.28 7.63
N LYS A 115 -13.00 12.41 7.14
CA LYS A 115 -13.21 12.82 5.75
C LYS A 115 -12.28 12.05 4.81
N ARG A 116 -12.85 11.61 3.68
CA ARG A 116 -12.05 11.02 2.60
C ARG A 116 -11.09 12.05 2.01
N GLY A 117 -9.86 11.63 1.73
CA GLY A 117 -8.80 12.50 1.18
C GLY A 117 -7.92 13.16 2.24
N GLU A 118 -8.16 12.87 3.52
CA GLU A 118 -7.30 13.29 4.64
C GLU A 118 -6.54 12.12 5.27
N GLU A 119 -6.62 10.93 4.67
CA GLU A 119 -5.90 9.73 5.09
C GLU A 119 -4.39 9.92 4.96
N ALA A 120 -3.64 9.24 5.83
CA ALA A 120 -2.19 9.11 5.67
C ALA A 120 -1.88 8.34 4.37
N GLN A 121 -0.79 8.74 3.71
CA GLN A 121 -0.37 8.20 2.42
C GLN A 121 0.94 7.43 2.58
N TRP A 122 0.89 6.12 2.33
CA TRP A 122 1.96 5.19 2.62
C TRP A 122 2.97 5.08 1.49
N CYS A 123 4.24 5.29 1.79
CA CYS A 123 5.32 5.34 0.80
C CYS A 123 5.73 3.97 0.25
N ILE A 124 5.26 2.89 0.86
CA ILE A 124 5.60 1.53 0.45
C ILE A 124 4.89 1.10 -0.85
N PHE A 125 3.75 1.69 -1.20
CA PHE A 125 2.90 1.17 -2.26
C PHE A 125 3.30 1.64 -3.67
N ASP A 126 3.79 2.87 -3.85
CA ASP A 126 4.28 3.30 -5.17
C ASP A 126 5.46 2.43 -5.66
N PRO A 127 6.47 2.07 -4.83
CA PRO A 127 7.51 1.12 -5.26
C PRO A 127 6.98 -0.27 -5.60
N ILE A 128 5.94 -0.77 -4.89
CA ILE A 128 5.31 -2.05 -5.22
C ILE A 128 4.61 -1.97 -6.58
N ILE A 129 3.85 -0.92 -6.85
CA ILE A 129 3.18 -0.73 -8.15
C ILE A 129 4.23 -0.63 -9.27
N SER A 130 5.33 0.09 -9.03
CA SER A 130 6.47 0.10 -9.97
C SER A 130 7.03 -1.30 -10.20
N ALA A 131 7.19 -2.11 -9.16
CA ALA A 131 7.68 -3.48 -9.28
C ALA A 131 6.71 -4.37 -10.09
N ILE A 132 5.41 -4.26 -9.86
CA ILE A 132 4.36 -4.97 -10.62
C ILE A 132 4.47 -4.65 -12.12
N TYR A 133 4.53 -3.37 -12.49
CA TYR A 133 4.67 -2.98 -13.89
C TYR A 133 6.01 -3.39 -14.48
N GLY A 134 7.07 -3.38 -13.68
CA GLY A 134 8.38 -3.88 -14.09
C GLY A 134 8.35 -5.36 -14.42
N ASP A 135 7.70 -6.17 -13.61
CA ASP A 135 7.52 -7.60 -13.82
C ASP A 135 6.70 -7.87 -15.09
N TRP A 136 5.57 -7.19 -15.27
CA TRP A 136 4.76 -7.28 -16.49
C TRP A 136 5.50 -6.83 -17.75
N TYR A 137 6.37 -5.82 -17.64
CA TYR A 137 7.24 -5.42 -18.75
C TYR A 137 8.27 -6.50 -19.10
N GLN A 138 8.85 -7.18 -18.09
CA GLN A 138 9.78 -8.29 -18.36
C GLN A 138 9.10 -9.40 -19.16
N GLU A 139 7.83 -9.68 -18.91
CA GLU A 139 7.07 -10.73 -19.57
C GLU A 139 6.62 -10.34 -20.98
N SER A 140 6.04 -9.15 -21.15
CA SER A 140 5.34 -8.75 -22.38
C SER A 140 6.15 -7.88 -23.33
N LYS A 141 7.15 -7.14 -22.81
CA LYS A 141 7.87 -6.06 -23.50
C LYS A 141 6.97 -4.91 -23.99
N ASP A 142 5.76 -4.78 -23.43
CA ASP A 142 4.86 -3.68 -23.76
C ASP A 142 5.42 -2.36 -23.19
N PRO A 143 5.72 -1.35 -24.05
CA PRO A 143 6.31 -0.09 -23.61
C PRO A 143 5.39 0.71 -22.67
N GLU A 144 4.09 0.46 -22.67
CA GLU A 144 3.17 1.11 -21.73
C GLU A 144 3.46 0.68 -20.28
N TYR A 145 3.83 -0.59 -20.05
CA TYR A 145 4.23 -1.03 -18.72
C TYR A 145 5.55 -0.39 -18.26
N LEU A 146 6.51 -0.19 -19.16
CA LEU A 146 7.74 0.54 -18.82
C LEU A 146 7.46 2.00 -18.43
N LYS A 147 6.55 2.65 -19.14
CA LYS A 147 6.11 4.02 -18.82
C LYS A 147 5.43 4.09 -17.45
N LEU A 148 4.54 3.13 -17.13
CA LEU A 148 3.85 3.06 -15.84
C LEU A 148 4.79 2.70 -14.70
N GLN A 149 5.76 1.79 -14.93
CA GLN A 149 6.85 1.49 -14.02
C GLN A 149 7.63 2.75 -13.67
N THR A 150 8.02 3.53 -14.69
CA THR A 150 8.77 4.78 -14.52
C THR A 150 7.95 5.81 -13.74
N LEU A 151 6.66 5.94 -14.03
CA LEU A 151 5.77 6.86 -13.33
C LEU A 151 5.75 6.58 -11.81
N HIS A 152 5.49 5.34 -11.42
CA HIS A 152 5.40 4.98 -10.00
C HIS A 152 6.77 4.96 -9.31
N LEU A 153 7.86 4.63 -10.03
CA LEU A 153 9.20 4.79 -9.49
C LEU A 153 9.54 6.26 -9.20
N ASN A 154 9.20 7.17 -10.11
CA ASN A 154 9.41 8.60 -9.89
C ASN A 154 8.59 9.14 -8.72
N ARG A 155 7.34 8.68 -8.55
CA ARG A 155 6.55 9.01 -7.37
C ARG A 155 7.24 8.52 -6.08
N ALA A 156 7.71 7.27 -6.06
CA ALA A 156 8.44 6.71 -4.93
C ALA A 156 9.74 7.48 -4.61
N LEU A 157 10.49 7.90 -5.62
CA LEU A 157 11.70 8.72 -5.43
C LEU A 157 11.36 10.12 -4.90
N GLY A 158 10.24 10.69 -5.33
CA GLY A 158 9.72 11.97 -4.82
C GLY A 158 9.27 11.92 -3.36
N GLN A 159 9.07 10.73 -2.79
CA GLN A 159 8.72 10.52 -1.38
C GLN A 159 9.93 10.44 -0.44
N ILE A 160 11.16 10.45 -0.98
CA ILE A 160 12.38 10.47 -0.16
C ILE A 160 12.49 11.84 0.53
N THR A 161 12.80 11.83 1.82
CA THR A 161 12.89 13.06 2.62
C THR A 161 13.97 14.02 2.12
N GLY A 162 13.64 15.31 2.08
CA GLY A 162 14.58 16.40 1.85
C GLY A 162 15.25 16.90 3.14
N GLU A 163 16.06 17.96 3.00
CA GLU A 163 16.67 18.63 4.15
C GLU A 163 15.64 19.51 4.90
N GLY A 164 15.83 19.65 6.21
CA GLY A 164 15.04 20.58 7.02
C GLY A 164 13.65 20.10 7.43
N ASN A 165 13.32 18.81 7.26
CA ASN A 165 12.08 18.26 7.76
C ASN A 165 12.11 18.07 9.27
N THR A 166 11.16 18.69 9.96
CA THR A 166 10.92 18.50 11.41
C THR A 166 9.46 18.10 11.61
N VAL A 167 9.21 17.17 12.53
CA VAL A 167 7.86 16.71 12.87
C VAL A 167 7.65 16.73 14.36
N SER A 168 6.43 16.92 14.83
CA SER A 168 6.09 16.70 16.23
C SER A 168 6.08 15.21 16.53
N ALA A 169 6.69 14.81 17.65
CA ALA A 169 6.91 13.39 18.00
C ALA A 169 5.63 12.56 18.27
N GLY A 170 4.43 13.07 18.00
CA GLY A 170 3.16 12.34 18.19
C GLY A 170 2.69 12.30 19.65
N ALA A 171 1.55 11.67 19.86
CA ALA A 171 0.76 11.53 21.09
C ALA A 171 1.42 11.96 22.40
N GLY A 172 1.25 13.23 22.78
CA GLY A 172 1.60 13.73 24.13
C GLY A 172 3.01 14.27 24.29
N ASN A 173 3.87 14.19 23.27
CA ASN A 173 5.17 14.82 23.26
C ASN A 173 5.27 15.80 22.08
N ASN A 174 5.12 17.09 22.36
CA ASN A 174 5.15 18.14 21.33
C ASN A 174 6.59 18.59 20.98
N GLU A 175 7.60 17.86 21.42
CA GLU A 175 8.98 18.17 21.08
C GLU A 175 9.21 17.91 19.58
N PRO A 176 9.78 18.88 18.85
CA PRO A 176 10.09 18.68 17.44
C PRO A 176 11.18 17.60 17.29
N VAL A 177 10.99 16.70 16.33
CA VAL A 177 11.96 15.67 15.96
C VAL A 177 12.47 15.97 14.55
N ASP A 178 13.77 16.06 14.39
CA ASP A 178 14.40 16.21 13.08
C ASP A 178 14.33 14.88 12.32
N ILE A 179 13.78 14.94 11.10
CA ILE A 179 13.76 13.81 10.19
C ILE A 179 15.01 13.86 9.29
N PRO A 180 15.86 12.82 9.29
CA PRO A 180 17.04 12.81 8.44
C PRO A 180 16.68 12.95 6.95
N ALA A 181 17.47 13.74 6.22
CA ALA A 181 17.36 13.82 4.77
C ALA A 181 17.73 12.49 4.08
N TYR A 182 17.24 12.31 2.85
CA TYR A 182 17.54 11.17 1.98
C TYR A 182 17.16 9.82 2.60
N ARG A 183 16.00 9.77 3.26
CA ARG A 183 15.44 8.56 3.88
C ARG A 183 14.05 8.25 3.32
N CYS A 184 13.69 6.98 3.31
CA CYS A 184 12.37 6.53 2.94
C CYS A 184 11.47 6.55 4.18
N PRO A 185 10.46 7.41 4.26
CA PRO A 185 9.49 7.40 5.35
C PRO A 185 8.54 6.21 5.24
N GLU A 186 7.85 5.90 6.34
CA GLU A 186 6.72 5.00 6.34
C GLU A 186 5.57 5.59 5.54
N LEU A 187 5.20 6.83 5.88
CA LEU A 187 4.08 7.53 5.28
C LEU A 187 4.24 9.06 5.40
N TYR A 188 3.43 9.78 4.64
CA TYR A 188 3.15 11.19 4.81
C TYR A 188 1.74 11.38 5.36
N TYR A 189 1.57 12.35 6.27
CA TYR A 189 0.29 12.72 6.84
C TYR A 189 0.14 14.23 6.95
N ILE A 190 -1.08 14.72 7.13
CA ILE A 190 -1.34 16.16 7.20
C ILE A 190 -1.13 16.65 8.63
N GLN A 191 -0.12 17.49 8.81
CA GLN A 191 0.16 18.22 10.04
C GLN A 191 0.25 19.72 9.71
N HIS A 192 -0.42 20.59 10.47
CA HIS A 192 -0.46 22.04 10.22
C HIS A 192 -0.82 22.43 8.77
N ASN A 193 -1.73 21.69 8.14
CA ASN A 193 -2.16 21.82 6.74
C ASN A 193 -1.10 21.48 5.67
N GLU A 194 0.00 20.84 6.05
CA GLU A 194 1.07 20.39 5.16
C GLU A 194 1.29 18.89 5.30
N TYR A 195 1.65 18.24 4.20
CA TYR A 195 2.06 16.86 4.24
C TYR A 195 3.46 16.74 4.85
N THR A 196 3.57 15.94 5.89
CA THR A 196 4.77 15.78 6.70
C THR A 196 5.10 14.30 6.81
N PRO A 197 6.38 13.88 6.68
CA PRO A 197 6.76 12.49 6.92
C PRO A 197 6.59 12.15 8.41
N ASN A 198 6.20 10.92 8.73
CA ASN A 198 6.07 10.50 10.12
C ASN A 198 7.43 10.17 10.76
N VAL A 199 7.43 10.01 12.10
CA VAL A 199 8.63 9.72 12.88
C VAL A 199 9.25 8.34 12.60
N SER A 200 8.51 7.42 11.96
CA SER A 200 9.03 6.13 11.48
C SER A 200 9.83 6.30 10.17
N THR A 201 10.81 7.21 10.22
CA THR A 201 11.71 7.52 9.09
C THR A 201 13.17 7.40 9.56
N PRO A 202 13.98 6.50 8.96
CA PRO A 202 13.64 5.63 7.82
C PRO A 202 12.82 4.39 8.21
N LEU A 203 11.92 3.97 7.34
CA LEU A 203 11.30 2.64 7.44
C LEU A 203 12.05 1.65 6.54
N LEU A 204 12.60 0.61 7.15
CA LEU A 204 13.39 -0.40 6.42
C LEU A 204 12.57 -1.10 5.33
N TRP A 205 11.31 -1.34 5.58
CA TRP A 205 10.42 -1.99 4.59
C TRP A 205 10.26 -1.13 3.33
N THR A 206 9.99 0.17 3.47
CA THR A 206 9.91 1.10 2.32
C THR A 206 11.23 1.14 1.55
N GLN A 207 12.38 1.20 2.26
CA GLN A 207 13.70 1.17 1.63
C GLN A 207 13.96 -0.13 0.85
N ALA A 208 13.57 -1.27 1.42
CA ALA A 208 13.77 -2.57 0.78
C ALA A 208 12.95 -2.70 -0.51
N ILE A 209 11.69 -2.30 -0.49
CA ILE A 209 10.82 -2.36 -1.67
C ILE A 209 11.28 -1.36 -2.75
N LEU A 210 11.70 -0.16 -2.36
CA LEU A 210 12.29 0.80 -3.32
C LEU A 210 13.56 0.23 -3.97
N CYS A 211 14.41 -0.44 -3.21
CA CYS A 211 15.60 -1.11 -3.77
C CYS A 211 15.21 -2.19 -4.80
N ILE A 212 14.14 -2.95 -4.54
CA ILE A 212 13.62 -3.95 -5.49
C ILE A 212 13.11 -3.26 -6.76
N ALA A 213 12.31 -2.18 -6.62
CA ALA A 213 11.79 -1.43 -7.76
C ALA A 213 12.91 -0.84 -8.64
N LEU A 214 13.98 -0.31 -8.02
CA LEU A 214 15.16 0.19 -8.73
C LEU A 214 15.88 -0.92 -9.50
N LYS A 215 16.06 -2.11 -8.91
CA LYS A 215 16.67 -3.24 -9.60
C LYS A 215 15.83 -3.78 -10.76
N LEU A 216 14.51 -3.76 -10.62
CA LEU A 216 13.61 -4.11 -11.72
C LEU A 216 13.67 -3.07 -12.84
N MET A 217 13.78 -1.78 -12.51
CA MET A 217 13.96 -0.72 -13.49
C MET A 217 15.30 -0.88 -14.25
N GLU A 218 16.40 -1.15 -13.55
CA GLU A 218 17.70 -1.45 -14.17
C GLU A 218 17.59 -2.58 -15.19
N ARG A 219 16.90 -3.67 -14.85
CA ARG A 219 16.64 -4.79 -15.77
C ARG A 219 15.77 -4.36 -16.96
N SER A 220 14.75 -3.56 -16.73
CA SER A 220 13.86 -3.06 -17.79
C SER A 220 14.62 -2.18 -18.79
N LEU A 221 15.47 -1.29 -18.32
CA LEU A 221 16.31 -0.42 -19.18
C LEU A 221 17.38 -1.21 -19.92
N GLY A 222 18.03 -2.19 -19.29
CA GLY A 222 19.02 -3.06 -19.93
C GLY A 222 18.45 -3.96 -21.03
N GLN A 223 17.13 -4.10 -21.10
CA GLN A 223 16.43 -4.85 -22.17
C GLN A 223 15.79 -3.94 -23.21
N ALA A 224 15.68 -2.64 -22.93
CA ALA A 224 15.13 -1.65 -23.84
C ALA A 224 16.20 -1.03 -24.78
N LEU A 225 17.48 -1.29 -24.48
CA LEU A 225 18.66 -0.90 -25.27
C LEU A 225 19.15 -2.06 -26.13
#